data_79aed38cd92e2f021289b2e87c9711fc
#
_entry.id   79aed38cd92e2f021289b2e87c9711fc
#
_cell.length_a   1.000
_cell.length_b   1.000
_cell.length_c   1.000
_cell.angle_alpha   90.00
_cell.angle_beta   90.00
_cell.angle_gamma   90.00
#
_symmetry.space_group_name_H-M   'P 1'
#
loop_
_entity.id
_entity.type
_entity.pdbx_description
1 polymer ?
#
loop_
_entity_poly.entity_id
_entity_poly.type
_entity_poly.pdbx_seq_one_letter_code
_entity_poly.pdbx_strand_id
1 'polypeptide(L)'
;PGSHMTETSPDWLNLYAEHLLHVRAQYTHALEQSEGHSLLISSGSLKTAFLDDRTYPYMVNPHFKAWLPVTDVPDSFLLIKPGKKPKLLLHQPEDYWHKVAEIPTGYWIEHWDIQPIQSLKDAHNEIGDPRSFIYIGEETKVATEFGIEAINPSSVLNHLHFERASKTPYEIACIEAASLTAARGHLAAQQAFFDRASENEIAHQFLMASGHREQHTPYS
;
A
#
# COMPACT_ATOMS: atom_id res chain seq x y z
N PRO A 1 -20.31 34.81 16.61
CA PRO A 1 -19.05 34.41 17.12
C PRO A 1 -18.84 32.94 16.75
N GLY A 2 -18.13 32.72 15.59
CA GLY A 2 -17.84 31.38 15.12
C GLY A 2 -16.68 30.80 15.94
N SER A 3 -16.95 29.73 16.66
CA SER A 3 -15.90 28.91 17.25
C SER A 3 -15.07 28.31 16.12
N HIS A 4 -13.89 28.84 15.89
CA HIS A 4 -12.86 28.16 15.14
C HIS A 4 -12.49 26.90 15.95
N MET A 5 -13.08 25.76 15.58
CA MET A 5 -12.51 24.48 15.96
C MET A 5 -11.15 24.41 15.28
N THR A 6 -10.08 24.58 16.03
CA THR A 6 -8.75 24.21 15.61
C THR A 6 -8.78 22.69 15.44
N GLU A 7 -8.90 22.21 14.20
CA GLU A 7 -8.69 20.82 13.88
C GLU A 7 -7.25 20.48 14.27
N THR A 8 -7.08 19.86 15.41
CA THR A 8 -5.79 19.28 15.81
C THR A 8 -5.48 18.17 14.82
N SER A 9 -4.33 18.27 14.17
CA SER A 9 -3.83 17.20 13.28
C SER A 9 -3.84 15.86 14.01
N PRO A 10 -4.27 14.75 13.37
CA PRO A 10 -4.26 13.43 14.01
C PRO A 10 -2.88 13.06 14.53
N ASP A 11 -2.81 12.39 15.67
CA ASP A 11 -1.59 11.80 16.19
C ASP A 11 -1.23 10.54 15.39
N TRP A 12 -0.69 10.76 14.20
CA TRP A 12 -0.36 9.70 13.25
C TRP A 12 0.58 8.64 13.82
N LEU A 13 1.50 9.04 14.70
CA LEU A 13 2.49 8.15 15.29
C LEU A 13 1.81 7.11 16.19
N ASN A 14 0.97 7.54 17.11
CA ASN A 14 0.27 6.65 18.03
C ASN A 14 -0.83 5.85 17.31
N LEU A 15 -1.59 6.49 16.42
CA LEU A 15 -2.62 5.82 15.61
C LEU A 15 -2.04 4.69 14.78
N TYR A 16 -0.89 4.91 14.14
CA TYR A 16 -0.22 3.89 13.34
C TYR A 16 0.34 2.76 14.20
N ALA A 17 0.93 3.06 15.35
CA ALA A 17 1.44 2.04 16.26
C ALA A 17 0.33 1.06 16.70
N GLU A 18 -0.84 1.57 17.10
CA GLU A 18 -2.01 0.76 17.46
C GLU A 18 -2.55 -0.03 16.25
N HIS A 19 -2.62 0.61 15.09
CA HIS A 19 -3.03 -0.04 13.85
C HIS A 19 -2.14 -1.21 13.50
N LEU A 20 -0.81 -1.05 13.60
CA LEU A 20 0.13 -2.11 13.28
C LEU A 20 -0.02 -3.33 14.20
N LEU A 21 -0.29 -3.10 15.50
CA LEU A 21 -0.61 -4.18 16.45
C LEU A 21 -1.89 -4.92 16.04
N HIS A 22 -2.92 -4.19 15.65
CA HIS A 22 -4.19 -4.75 15.21
C HIS A 22 -4.04 -5.58 13.91
N VAL A 23 -3.39 -5.03 12.90
CA VAL A 23 -3.12 -5.73 11.63
C VAL A 23 -2.31 -7.00 11.88
N ARG A 24 -1.28 -6.92 12.73
CA ARG A 24 -0.49 -8.09 13.09
C ARG A 24 -1.35 -9.18 13.73
N ALA A 25 -2.26 -8.83 14.63
CA ALA A 25 -3.17 -9.80 15.27
C ALA A 25 -4.13 -10.42 14.24
N GLN A 26 -4.70 -9.64 13.34
CA GLN A 26 -5.58 -10.15 12.27
C GLN A 26 -4.87 -11.17 11.38
N TYR A 27 -3.67 -10.85 10.91
CA TYR A 27 -2.91 -11.76 10.05
C TYR A 27 -2.44 -13.01 10.81
N THR A 28 -2.01 -12.88 12.06
CA THR A 28 -1.66 -14.04 12.89
C THR A 28 -2.86 -14.99 13.03
N HIS A 29 -4.04 -14.46 13.32
CA HIS A 29 -5.26 -15.25 13.42
C HIS A 29 -5.63 -15.93 12.09
N ALA A 30 -5.51 -15.21 10.97
CA ALA A 30 -5.74 -15.80 9.65
C ALA A 30 -4.78 -16.95 9.32
N LEU A 31 -3.55 -16.91 9.84
CA LEU A 31 -2.54 -17.92 9.63
C LEU A 31 -2.70 -19.17 10.53
N GLU A 32 -3.43 -19.10 11.65
CA GLU A 32 -3.65 -20.22 12.56
C GLU A 32 -4.28 -21.45 11.88
N GLN A 33 -5.00 -21.23 10.77
CA GLN A 33 -5.65 -22.28 9.98
C GLN A 33 -4.82 -22.72 8.77
N SER A 34 -3.58 -22.29 8.66
CA SER A 34 -2.70 -22.62 7.55
C SER A 34 -1.39 -23.24 8.02
N GLU A 35 -0.68 -23.90 7.11
CA GLU A 35 0.62 -24.51 7.42
C GLU A 35 1.76 -23.49 7.53
N GLY A 36 1.56 -22.28 6.99
CA GLY A 36 2.56 -21.21 7.01
C GLY A 36 2.42 -20.31 8.23
N HIS A 37 3.54 -19.87 8.76
CA HIS A 37 3.60 -18.98 9.93
C HIS A 37 4.17 -17.60 9.60
N SER A 38 4.80 -17.46 8.45
CA SER A 38 5.43 -16.23 7.97
C SER A 38 4.76 -15.73 6.70
N LEU A 39 4.83 -14.43 6.44
CA LEU A 39 4.22 -13.80 5.28
C LEU A 39 5.26 -13.13 4.42
N LEU A 40 5.13 -13.30 3.12
CA LEU A 40 5.75 -12.48 2.10
C LEU A 40 4.65 -11.77 1.31
N ILE A 41 4.55 -10.46 1.46
CA ILE A 41 3.54 -9.66 0.77
C ILE A 41 4.24 -8.81 -0.27
N SER A 42 3.91 -9.03 -1.54
CA SER A 42 4.43 -8.23 -2.65
C SER A 42 3.71 -6.89 -2.74
N SER A 43 4.45 -5.82 -3.02
CA SER A 43 3.85 -4.52 -3.33
C SER A 43 3.18 -4.48 -4.72
N GLY A 44 3.51 -5.44 -5.59
CA GLY A 44 3.16 -5.45 -7.00
C GLY A 44 4.29 -4.92 -7.87
N SER A 45 4.16 -5.07 -9.17
CA SER A 45 5.17 -4.70 -10.17
C SER A 45 4.63 -3.73 -11.21
N LEU A 46 5.51 -2.94 -11.80
CA LEU A 46 5.19 -2.16 -12.98
C LEU A 46 4.94 -3.09 -14.17
N LYS A 47 3.86 -2.86 -14.89
CA LYS A 47 3.51 -3.61 -16.11
C LYS A 47 3.71 -2.73 -17.33
N THR A 48 4.58 -3.15 -18.23
CA THR A 48 4.81 -2.46 -19.49
C THR A 48 3.73 -2.82 -20.50
N ALA A 49 3.26 -1.83 -21.25
CA ALA A 49 2.30 -2.04 -22.31
C ALA A 49 2.92 -2.88 -23.44
N PHE A 50 2.10 -3.71 -24.10
CA PHE A 50 2.58 -4.61 -25.16
C PHE A 50 3.21 -3.81 -26.32
N LEU A 51 4.44 -4.14 -26.67
CA LEU A 51 5.26 -3.49 -27.71
C LEU A 51 5.46 -1.96 -27.51
N ASP A 52 5.45 -1.51 -26.26
CA ASP A 52 5.68 -0.11 -25.89
C ASP A 52 6.69 -0.05 -24.73
N ASP A 53 7.27 1.10 -24.49
CA ASP A 53 8.12 1.39 -23.33
C ASP A 53 7.35 2.05 -22.17
N ARG A 54 6.05 2.40 -22.39
CA ARG A 54 5.18 2.95 -21.34
C ARG A 54 4.70 1.87 -20.39
N THR A 55 4.60 2.23 -19.11
CA THR A 55 3.99 1.38 -18.11
C THR A 55 2.51 1.74 -17.90
N TYR A 56 1.71 0.73 -17.55
CA TYR A 56 0.39 0.97 -16.99
C TYR A 56 0.50 1.67 -15.62
N PRO A 57 -0.54 2.40 -15.18
CA PRO A 57 -0.57 2.99 -13.86
C PRO A 57 -0.31 1.92 -12.78
N TYR A 58 0.65 2.19 -11.90
CA TYR A 58 0.97 1.30 -10.78
C TYR A 58 -0.01 1.50 -9.63
N MET A 59 -0.51 0.41 -9.10
CA MET A 59 -1.31 0.40 -7.87
C MET A 59 -0.71 -0.60 -6.89
N VAL A 60 -0.37 -0.13 -5.71
CA VAL A 60 0.18 -0.98 -4.66
C VAL A 60 -0.85 -2.03 -4.21
N ASN A 61 -0.39 -3.25 -3.92
CA ASN A 61 -1.20 -4.31 -3.36
C ASN A 61 -1.93 -3.83 -2.07
N PRO A 62 -3.27 -3.95 -1.98
CA PRO A 62 -4.02 -3.54 -0.80
C PRO A 62 -3.57 -4.19 0.51
N HIS A 63 -3.10 -5.43 0.47
CA HIS A 63 -2.53 -6.10 1.65
C HIS A 63 -1.19 -5.50 2.07
N PHE A 64 -0.36 -5.06 1.13
CA PHE A 64 0.86 -4.33 1.42
C PHE A 64 0.54 -2.99 2.08
N LYS A 65 -0.38 -2.23 1.49
CA LYS A 65 -0.82 -0.92 2.01
C LYS A 65 -1.47 -1.02 3.39
N ALA A 66 -2.11 -2.14 3.73
CA ALA A 66 -2.70 -2.35 5.05
C ALA A 66 -1.65 -2.35 6.17
N TRP A 67 -0.44 -2.82 5.88
CA TRP A 67 0.67 -2.84 6.82
C TRP A 67 1.49 -1.54 6.80
N LEU A 68 1.76 -1.01 5.62
CA LEU A 68 2.74 0.05 5.42
C LEU A 68 2.16 1.17 4.54
N PRO A 69 2.11 2.42 5.02
CA PRO A 69 1.51 3.55 4.29
C PRO A 69 2.45 4.11 3.21
N VAL A 70 3.05 3.22 2.41
CA VAL A 70 3.91 3.58 1.27
C VAL A 70 3.31 2.98 0.02
N THR A 71 3.08 3.79 -1.00
CA THR A 71 2.28 3.42 -2.18
C THR A 71 3.03 3.44 -3.50
N ASP A 72 4.26 3.94 -3.52
CA ASP A 72 5.09 4.05 -4.74
C ASP A 72 6.41 3.29 -4.56
N VAL A 73 6.30 1.99 -4.39
CA VAL A 73 7.43 1.08 -4.13
C VAL A 73 7.25 -0.24 -4.90
N PRO A 74 7.21 -0.20 -6.25
CA PRO A 74 7.08 -1.43 -7.03
C PRO A 74 8.22 -2.39 -6.74
N ASP A 75 7.96 -3.69 -6.95
CA ASP A 75 8.93 -4.79 -6.79
C ASP A 75 9.51 -4.93 -5.38
N SER A 76 8.82 -4.39 -4.38
CA SER A 76 9.19 -4.45 -2.98
C SER A 76 8.36 -5.50 -2.23
N PHE A 77 8.83 -5.91 -1.05
CA PHE A 77 8.16 -6.95 -0.28
C PHE A 77 8.12 -6.62 1.20
N LEU A 78 7.03 -7.03 1.86
CA LEU A 78 6.99 -7.11 3.32
C LEU A 78 7.31 -8.52 3.76
N LEU A 79 8.24 -8.65 4.66
CA LEU A 79 8.65 -9.91 5.27
C LEU A 79 8.20 -9.89 6.74
N ILE A 80 7.20 -10.70 7.07
CA ILE A 80 6.59 -10.77 8.39
C ILE A 80 6.84 -12.14 8.98
N LYS A 81 7.65 -12.18 10.03
CA LYS A 81 7.95 -13.43 10.78
C LYS A 81 7.39 -13.33 12.19
N PRO A 82 6.86 -14.43 12.78
CA PRO A 82 6.37 -14.45 14.15
C PRO A 82 7.42 -13.96 15.14
N GLY A 83 7.02 -13.07 16.07
CA GLY A 83 7.90 -12.57 17.11
C GLY A 83 9.08 -11.70 16.65
N LYS A 84 9.15 -11.35 15.38
CA LYS A 84 10.19 -10.48 14.80
C LYS A 84 9.62 -9.13 14.43
N LYS A 85 10.49 -8.12 14.42
CA LYS A 85 10.18 -6.83 13.83
C LYS A 85 9.92 -7.02 12.33
N PRO A 86 8.85 -6.44 11.76
CA PRO A 86 8.57 -6.60 10.34
C PRO A 86 9.65 -5.92 9.50
N LYS A 87 9.94 -6.51 8.34
CA LYS A 87 10.99 -6.02 7.43
C LYS A 87 10.38 -5.57 6.11
N LEU A 88 10.80 -4.40 5.64
CA LEU A 88 10.54 -3.92 4.29
C LEU A 88 11.77 -4.25 3.43
N LEU A 89 11.61 -5.12 2.44
CA LEU A 89 12.58 -5.32 1.38
C LEU A 89 12.29 -4.29 0.29
N LEU A 90 13.03 -3.20 0.29
CA LEU A 90 12.79 -2.05 -0.57
C LEU A 90 13.61 -2.17 -1.86
N HIS A 91 12.94 -2.31 -3.00
CA HIS A 91 13.61 -2.37 -4.29
C HIS A 91 14.18 -1.01 -4.67
N GLN A 92 15.49 -0.95 -4.76
CA GLN A 92 16.27 0.23 -5.15
C GLN A 92 17.31 -0.19 -6.20
N PRO A 93 16.90 -0.44 -7.46
CA PRO A 93 17.83 -0.85 -8.50
C PRO A 93 18.82 0.28 -8.77
N GLU A 94 20.08 -0.07 -8.92
CA GLU A 94 21.08 0.83 -9.45
C GLU A 94 20.84 0.96 -10.96
N ASP A 95 20.44 2.14 -11.39
CA ASP A 95 20.27 2.47 -12.80
C ASP A 95 21.19 3.64 -13.14
N TYR A 96 21.90 3.53 -14.25
CA TYR A 96 22.81 4.56 -14.73
C TYR A 96 22.08 5.90 -15.03
N TRP A 97 20.82 5.82 -15.39
CA TRP A 97 20.03 6.96 -15.85
C TRP A 97 19.14 7.60 -14.76
N HIS A 98 18.90 6.90 -13.66
CA HIS A 98 18.00 7.36 -12.61
C HIS A 98 18.74 7.47 -11.28
N LYS A 99 18.50 8.55 -10.55
CA LYS A 99 18.93 8.67 -9.17
C LYS A 99 18.28 7.56 -8.35
N VAL A 100 19.08 6.85 -7.55
CA VAL A 100 18.55 5.86 -6.58
C VAL A 100 17.47 6.52 -5.73
N ALA A 101 16.28 5.92 -5.66
CA ALA A 101 15.18 6.44 -4.86
C ALA A 101 15.61 6.55 -3.39
N GLU A 102 15.27 7.66 -2.77
CA GLU A 102 15.53 7.85 -1.34
C GLU A 102 14.66 6.88 -0.53
N ILE A 103 15.18 6.42 0.63
CA ILE A 103 14.39 5.61 1.54
C ILE A 103 13.22 6.49 2.02
N PRO A 104 11.96 6.01 1.87
CA PRO A 104 10.80 6.76 2.34
C PRO A 104 10.92 7.05 3.84
N THR A 105 10.49 8.23 4.26
CA THR A 105 10.48 8.65 5.65
C THR A 105 9.05 8.86 6.14
N GLY A 106 8.83 8.79 7.45
CA GLY A 106 7.51 9.02 8.03
C GLY A 106 7.38 8.44 9.43
N TYR A 107 6.22 8.63 10.03
CA TYR A 107 5.88 8.18 11.39
C TYR A 107 5.91 6.64 11.56
N TRP A 108 5.93 5.89 10.48
CA TRP A 108 5.92 4.42 10.44
C TRP A 108 7.32 3.81 10.55
N ILE A 109 8.39 4.58 10.26
CA ILE A 109 9.74 4.07 9.98
C ILE A 109 10.36 3.31 11.17
N GLU A 110 10.12 3.75 12.39
CA GLU A 110 10.67 3.11 13.60
C GLU A 110 10.12 1.70 13.85
N HIS A 111 8.98 1.37 13.25
CA HIS A 111 8.32 0.07 13.38
C HIS A 111 8.84 -0.98 12.39
N TRP A 112 9.71 -0.61 11.47
CA TRP A 112 10.17 -1.45 10.37
C TRP A 112 11.69 -1.52 10.29
N ASP A 113 12.21 -2.72 9.99
CA ASP A 113 13.56 -2.86 9.49
C ASP A 113 13.55 -2.69 7.98
N ILE A 114 14.31 -1.73 7.46
CA ILE A 114 14.36 -1.43 6.02
C ILE A 114 15.61 -2.03 5.44
N GLN A 115 15.44 -2.96 4.51
CA GLN A 115 16.50 -3.64 3.78
C GLN A 115 16.42 -3.27 2.30
N PRO A 116 17.32 -2.42 1.77
CA PRO A 116 17.41 -2.21 0.32
C PRO A 116 17.78 -3.51 -0.40
N ILE A 117 17.09 -3.77 -1.51
CA ILE A 117 17.38 -4.88 -2.42
C ILE A 117 17.53 -4.33 -3.85
N GLN A 118 18.42 -4.92 -4.63
CA GLN A 118 18.64 -4.56 -6.03
C GLN A 118 17.99 -5.54 -7.00
N SER A 119 17.69 -6.75 -6.52
CA SER A 119 17.16 -7.84 -7.35
C SER A 119 16.26 -8.78 -6.55
N LEU A 120 15.48 -9.60 -7.26
CA LEU A 120 14.69 -10.69 -6.66
C LEU A 120 15.59 -11.71 -5.94
N LYS A 121 16.83 -11.90 -6.37
CA LYS A 121 17.78 -12.78 -5.69
C LYS A 121 18.10 -12.27 -4.28
N ASP A 122 18.23 -10.97 -4.10
CA ASP A 122 18.47 -10.39 -2.78
C ASP A 122 17.27 -10.64 -1.86
N ALA A 123 16.04 -10.47 -2.38
CA ALA A 123 14.82 -10.79 -1.65
C ALA A 123 14.75 -12.29 -1.28
N HIS A 124 15.09 -13.18 -2.21
CA HIS A 124 15.11 -14.62 -1.96
C HIS A 124 16.07 -15.00 -0.82
N ASN A 125 17.24 -14.37 -0.75
CA ASN A 125 18.21 -14.62 0.31
C ASN A 125 17.69 -14.30 1.72
N GLU A 126 16.71 -13.40 1.85
CA GLU A 126 16.11 -13.00 3.12
C GLU A 126 15.02 -13.96 3.62
N ILE A 127 14.47 -14.83 2.75
CA ILE A 127 13.32 -15.67 3.06
C ILE A 127 13.71 -16.83 4.00
N GLY A 128 14.78 -17.55 3.73
CA GLY A 128 15.16 -18.75 4.46
C GLY A 128 14.35 -19.97 4.02
N ASP A 129 13.68 -20.69 4.93
CA ASP A 129 12.86 -21.86 4.56
C ASP A 129 11.52 -21.42 3.93
N PRO A 130 11.33 -21.60 2.62
CA PRO A 130 10.13 -21.14 1.92
C PRO A 130 8.85 -21.88 2.35
N ARG A 131 8.96 -23.06 2.96
CA ARG A 131 7.80 -23.86 3.42
C ARG A 131 7.08 -23.20 4.59
N SER A 132 7.74 -22.30 5.33
CA SER A 132 7.13 -21.56 6.43
C SER A 132 6.37 -20.33 5.97
N PHE A 133 6.40 -19.99 4.68
CA PHE A 133 5.85 -18.77 4.13
C PHE A 133 4.52 -18.99 3.42
N ILE A 134 3.65 -17.97 3.57
CA ILE A 134 2.53 -17.70 2.69
C ILE A 134 2.87 -16.46 1.88
N TYR A 135 2.64 -16.53 0.58
CA TYR A 135 2.78 -15.39 -0.33
C TYR A 135 1.42 -14.75 -0.60
N ILE A 136 1.36 -13.42 -0.52
CA ILE A 136 0.21 -12.62 -0.92
C ILE A 136 0.64 -11.60 -1.96
N GLY A 137 0.17 -11.76 -3.19
CA GLY A 137 0.51 -10.86 -4.28
C GLY A 137 0.06 -11.36 -5.64
N GLU A 138 0.08 -10.47 -6.62
CA GLU A 138 -0.33 -10.76 -7.98
C GLU A 138 0.74 -11.57 -8.76
N GLU A 139 2.03 -11.29 -8.49
CA GLU A 139 3.16 -11.89 -9.22
C GLU A 139 3.47 -13.30 -8.67
N THR A 140 2.61 -14.27 -8.99
CA THR A 140 2.70 -15.65 -8.46
C THR A 140 3.96 -16.39 -8.90
N LYS A 141 4.54 -16.03 -10.06
CA LYS A 141 5.80 -16.61 -10.54
C LYS A 141 6.95 -16.34 -9.58
N VAL A 142 7.01 -15.17 -8.99
CA VAL A 142 8.02 -14.80 -8.00
C VAL A 142 7.96 -15.72 -6.79
N ALA A 143 6.77 -16.00 -6.29
CA ALA A 143 6.58 -16.94 -5.17
C ALA A 143 7.07 -18.35 -5.52
N THR A 144 6.78 -18.83 -6.71
CA THR A 144 7.23 -20.13 -7.20
C THR A 144 8.75 -20.19 -7.33
N GLU A 145 9.38 -19.14 -7.86
CA GLU A 145 10.85 -19.04 -7.95
C GLU A 145 11.50 -19.02 -6.56
N PHE A 146 10.83 -18.46 -5.56
CA PHE A 146 11.28 -18.49 -4.17
C PHE A 146 11.03 -19.83 -3.46
N GLY A 147 10.35 -20.77 -4.12
CA GLY A 147 10.01 -22.06 -3.56
C GLY A 147 8.83 -22.02 -2.57
N ILE A 148 8.04 -20.97 -2.57
CA ILE A 148 6.83 -20.83 -1.74
C ILE A 148 5.67 -21.54 -2.44
N GLU A 149 5.04 -22.50 -1.77
CA GLU A 149 3.91 -23.28 -2.31
C GLU A 149 2.56 -22.67 -1.92
N ALA A 150 2.46 -22.07 -0.74
CA ALA A 150 1.22 -21.46 -0.26
C ALA A 150 1.06 -20.04 -0.86
N ILE A 151 0.47 -19.98 -2.04
CA ILE A 151 0.30 -18.74 -2.83
C ILE A 151 -1.16 -18.31 -2.76
N ASN A 152 -1.42 -17.11 -2.24
CA ASN A 152 -2.75 -16.50 -2.14
C ASN A 152 -3.83 -17.48 -1.60
N PRO A 153 -3.63 -18.16 -0.47
CA PRO A 153 -4.57 -19.17 -0.01
C PRO A 153 -5.93 -18.54 0.30
N SER A 154 -6.98 -19.06 -0.32
CA SER A 154 -8.34 -18.50 -0.26
C SER A 154 -8.88 -18.41 1.17
N SER A 155 -8.56 -19.39 2.03
CA SER A 155 -8.97 -19.39 3.43
C SER A 155 -8.41 -18.19 4.19
N VAL A 156 -7.13 -17.87 3.98
CA VAL A 156 -6.47 -16.70 4.58
C VAL A 156 -7.03 -15.40 4.01
N LEU A 157 -7.12 -15.28 2.70
CA LEU A 157 -7.60 -14.07 2.05
C LEU A 157 -9.05 -13.75 2.42
N ASN A 158 -9.95 -14.75 2.43
CA ASN A 158 -11.35 -14.53 2.79
C ASN A 158 -11.49 -14.06 4.24
N HIS A 159 -10.72 -14.64 5.15
CA HIS A 159 -10.71 -14.22 6.55
C HIS A 159 -10.23 -12.76 6.67
N LEU A 160 -9.12 -12.42 6.05
CA LEU A 160 -8.59 -11.06 6.05
C LEU A 160 -9.55 -10.05 5.43
N HIS A 161 -10.21 -10.39 4.34
CA HIS A 161 -11.21 -9.51 3.70
C HIS A 161 -12.41 -9.25 4.62
N PHE A 162 -12.86 -10.26 5.35
CA PHE A 162 -13.94 -10.12 6.32
C PHE A 162 -13.52 -9.21 7.49
N GLU A 163 -12.36 -9.47 8.10
CA GLU A 163 -11.84 -8.68 9.21
C GLU A 163 -11.60 -7.21 8.83
N ARG A 164 -11.14 -6.94 7.62
CA ARG A 164 -10.89 -5.59 7.11
C ARG A 164 -12.15 -4.80 6.77
N ALA A 165 -13.34 -5.39 6.86
CA ALA A 165 -14.60 -4.66 6.77
C ALA A 165 -14.72 -3.64 7.92
N SER A 166 -14.22 -3.95 9.12
CA SER A 166 -14.04 -3.00 10.22
C SER A 166 -12.73 -2.23 10.07
N LYS A 167 -12.80 -0.91 10.23
CA LYS A 167 -11.64 -0.02 10.08
C LYS A 167 -11.06 0.35 11.44
N THR A 168 -9.74 0.38 11.53
CA THR A 168 -9.04 0.88 12.72
C THR A 168 -9.16 2.40 12.83
N PRO A 169 -8.94 3.00 14.02
CA PRO A 169 -8.90 4.46 14.15
C PRO A 169 -7.91 5.15 13.20
N TYR A 170 -6.77 4.51 12.93
CA TYR A 170 -5.82 4.99 11.93
C TYR A 170 -6.41 5.03 10.52
N GLU A 171 -7.06 3.93 10.09
CA GLU A 171 -7.70 3.86 8.78
C GLU A 171 -8.85 4.86 8.65
N ILE A 172 -9.61 5.08 9.72
CA ILE A 172 -10.67 6.10 9.76
C ILE A 172 -10.06 7.49 9.55
N ALA A 173 -9.00 7.84 10.28
CA ALA A 173 -8.32 9.12 10.12
C ALA A 173 -7.77 9.32 8.70
N CYS A 174 -7.24 8.26 8.06
CA CYS A 174 -6.81 8.30 6.66
C CYS A 174 -7.98 8.56 5.70
N ILE A 175 -9.12 7.89 5.93
CA ILE A 175 -10.34 8.06 5.11
C ILE A 175 -10.90 9.47 5.27
N GLU A 176 -10.93 10.01 6.49
CA GLU A 176 -11.37 11.38 6.77
C GLU A 176 -10.50 12.41 6.03
N ALA A 177 -9.17 12.27 6.11
CA ALA A 177 -8.24 13.14 5.39
C ALA A 177 -8.44 13.06 3.86
N ALA A 178 -8.63 11.86 3.32
CA ALA A 178 -8.91 11.65 1.90
C ALA A 178 -10.27 12.26 1.50
N SER A 179 -11.30 12.13 2.34
CA SER A 179 -12.63 12.69 2.10
C SER A 179 -12.63 14.22 2.07
N LEU A 180 -11.86 14.86 2.94
CA LEU A 180 -11.68 16.33 2.92
C LEU A 180 -11.00 16.79 1.62
N THR A 181 -10.02 16.03 1.14
CA THR A 181 -9.36 16.31 -0.13
C THR A 181 -10.33 16.15 -1.31
N ALA A 182 -11.12 15.07 -1.32
CA ALA A 182 -12.14 14.83 -2.35
C ALA A 182 -13.24 15.92 -2.33
N ALA A 183 -13.66 16.37 -1.16
CA ALA A 183 -14.66 17.42 -1.01
C ALA A 183 -14.23 18.73 -1.70
N ARG A 184 -12.96 19.11 -1.59
CA ARG A 184 -12.44 20.28 -2.32
C ARG A 184 -12.55 20.11 -3.84
N GLY A 185 -12.23 18.92 -4.34
CA GLY A 185 -12.40 18.58 -5.75
C GLY A 185 -13.86 18.67 -6.20
N HIS A 186 -14.78 18.12 -5.43
CA HIS A 186 -16.23 18.17 -5.73
C HIS A 186 -16.79 19.58 -5.71
N LEU A 187 -16.37 20.43 -4.78
CA LEU A 187 -16.80 21.83 -4.76
C LEU A 187 -16.32 22.60 -5.98
N ALA A 188 -15.07 22.35 -6.44
CA ALA A 188 -14.55 22.96 -7.66
C ALA A 188 -15.30 22.46 -8.91
N ALA A 189 -15.60 21.16 -8.98
CA ALA A 189 -16.40 20.59 -10.06
C ALA A 189 -17.84 21.17 -10.08
N GLN A 190 -18.46 21.32 -8.92
CA GLN A 190 -19.78 21.96 -8.80
C GLN A 190 -19.77 23.39 -9.31
N GLN A 191 -18.78 24.19 -8.94
CA GLN A 191 -18.65 25.58 -9.44
C GLN A 191 -18.49 25.61 -10.96
N ALA A 192 -17.59 24.75 -11.51
CA ALA A 192 -17.40 24.66 -12.96
C ALA A 192 -18.70 24.27 -13.70
N PHE A 193 -19.51 23.37 -13.12
CA PHE A 193 -20.82 23.02 -13.66
C PHE A 193 -21.76 24.24 -13.74
N PHE A 194 -21.84 25.03 -12.69
CA PHE A 194 -22.67 26.24 -12.67
C PHE A 194 -22.15 27.30 -13.67
N ASP A 195 -20.85 27.33 -13.90
CA ASP A 195 -20.23 28.21 -14.90
C ASP A 195 -20.37 27.67 -16.33
N ARG A 196 -21.14 26.58 -16.52
CA ARG A 196 -21.42 25.93 -17.80
C ARG A 196 -20.17 25.40 -18.52
N ALA A 197 -19.19 24.95 -17.75
CA ALA A 197 -18.01 24.26 -18.28
C ALA A 197 -18.40 22.92 -18.94
N SER A 198 -17.58 22.47 -19.89
CA SER A 198 -17.70 21.13 -20.47
C SER A 198 -17.35 20.05 -19.45
N GLU A 199 -17.77 18.80 -19.68
CA GLU A 199 -17.44 17.67 -18.82
C GLU A 199 -15.94 17.52 -18.59
N ASN A 200 -15.15 17.73 -19.64
CA ASN A 200 -13.68 17.67 -19.56
C ASN A 200 -13.10 18.77 -18.66
N GLU A 201 -13.63 19.98 -18.74
CA GLU A 201 -13.23 21.09 -17.87
C GLU A 201 -13.64 20.85 -16.42
N ILE A 202 -14.82 20.28 -16.17
CA ILE A 202 -15.30 19.91 -14.83
C ILE A 202 -14.37 18.85 -14.21
N ALA A 203 -14.01 17.80 -14.96
CA ALA A 203 -13.08 16.79 -14.53
C ALA A 203 -11.70 17.38 -14.22
N HIS A 204 -11.20 18.27 -15.07
CA HIS A 204 -9.93 18.97 -14.86
C HIS A 204 -9.95 19.84 -13.59
N GLN A 205 -11.01 20.58 -13.32
CA GLN A 205 -11.15 21.38 -12.10
C GLN A 205 -11.17 20.50 -10.84
N PHE A 206 -11.82 19.35 -10.90
CA PHE A 206 -11.76 18.37 -9.79
C PHE A 206 -10.33 17.92 -9.50
N LEU A 207 -9.59 17.51 -10.53
CA LEU A 207 -8.22 17.03 -10.36
C LEU A 207 -7.29 18.13 -9.85
N MET A 208 -7.40 19.33 -10.37
CA MET A 208 -6.59 20.48 -9.93
C MET A 208 -6.87 20.83 -8.45
N ALA A 209 -8.13 20.91 -8.05
CA ALA A 209 -8.51 21.29 -6.68
C ALA A 209 -8.21 20.19 -5.66
N SER A 210 -8.29 18.91 -6.04
CA SER A 210 -7.93 17.78 -5.18
C SER A 210 -6.42 17.49 -5.15
N GLY A 211 -5.65 18.03 -6.11
CA GLY A 211 -4.23 17.75 -6.26
C GLY A 211 -3.93 16.33 -6.73
N HIS A 212 -4.91 15.64 -7.31
CA HIS A 212 -4.78 14.27 -7.80
C HIS A 212 -4.54 14.23 -9.31
N ARG A 213 -3.92 13.15 -9.76
CA ARG A 213 -3.91 12.75 -11.17
C ARG A 213 -5.07 11.79 -11.41
N GLU A 214 -5.57 11.72 -12.64
CA GLU A 214 -6.67 10.82 -13.02
C GLU A 214 -6.42 9.37 -12.56
N GLN A 215 -5.22 8.86 -12.74
CA GLN A 215 -4.82 7.51 -12.32
C GLN A 215 -4.87 7.25 -10.80
N HIS A 216 -5.00 8.30 -9.98
CA HIS A 216 -5.08 8.18 -8.51
C HIS A 216 -6.52 8.24 -8.00
N THR A 217 -7.48 8.49 -8.87
CA THR A 217 -8.90 8.48 -8.48
C THR A 217 -9.42 7.03 -8.46
N PRO A 218 -10.34 6.70 -7.53
CA PRO A 218 -10.88 5.35 -7.44
C PRO A 218 -11.79 4.99 -8.62
N TYR A 219 -12.28 5.99 -9.34
CA TYR A 219 -13.14 5.87 -10.52
C TYR A 219 -12.69 6.90 -11.55
N SER A 220 -12.68 6.51 -12.81
CA SER A 220 -12.43 7.37 -13.97
C SER A 220 -13.74 7.89 -14.57
#